data_b3074062187d003a91aa32d52f1f5405
#
_entry.id   b3074062187d003a91aa32d52f1f5405
#
_cell.length_a   1.000
_cell.length_b   1.000
_cell.length_c   1.000
_cell.angle_alpha   90.00
_cell.angle_beta   90.00
_cell.angle_gamma   90.00
#
_symmetry.space_group_name_H-M   'P 1'
#
loop_
_entity.id
_entity.type
_entity.pdbx_description
1 polymer ?
#
loop_
_entity_poly.entity_id
_entity_poly.type
_entity_poly.pdbx_seq_one_letter_code
_entity_poly.pdbx_strand_id
1 'polypeptide(L)'
;MTGRPDKRAIASWALYDFANTIFSMNVISLYFALWVTVDHGGQDILYSLALSGSMLAVAVSVPVFGVVSDQTGRRRLPLTLLTIISVIATALIGQTNQLWVGLFLFIIANYCYQSALVFYNSMLPDIAKHSNVGMISGYGVSLGY
;
A
#
# COMPACT_ATOMS: atom_id res chain seq x y z
N MET A 1 15.47 30.13 8.18
CA MET A 1 15.41 29.14 9.28
C MET A 1 15.81 27.77 8.74
N THR A 2 17.05 27.35 9.06
CA THR A 2 17.66 26.10 8.56
C THR A 2 17.29 24.95 9.51
N GLY A 3 16.03 24.53 9.50
CA GLY A 3 15.63 23.32 10.23
C GLY A 3 16.23 22.10 9.56
N ARG A 4 17.08 21.33 10.26
CA ARG A 4 17.51 20.00 9.85
C ARG A 4 16.26 19.14 9.62
N PRO A 5 16.25 18.27 8.60
CA PRO A 5 15.14 17.34 8.41
C PRO A 5 14.97 16.50 9.69
N ASP A 6 13.72 16.33 10.14
CA ASP A 6 13.44 15.55 11.35
C ASP A 6 13.80 14.08 11.10
N LYS A 7 14.89 13.63 11.74
CA LYS A 7 15.39 12.25 11.60
C LYS A 7 14.33 11.21 11.97
N ARG A 8 13.42 11.54 12.90
CA ARG A 8 12.32 10.65 13.29
C ARG A 8 11.29 10.52 12.19
N ALA A 9 10.94 11.62 11.51
CA ALA A 9 10.01 11.59 10.38
C ALA A 9 10.58 10.77 9.21
N ILE A 10 11.87 10.92 8.90
CA ILE A 10 12.56 10.14 7.86
C ILE A 10 12.59 8.65 8.23
N ALA A 11 12.95 8.31 9.46
CA ALA A 11 13.00 6.92 9.92
C ALA A 11 11.62 6.26 9.89
N SER A 12 10.56 6.96 10.33
CA SER A 12 9.19 6.45 10.28
C SER A 12 8.71 6.27 8.85
N TRP A 13 9.09 7.18 7.95
CA TRP A 13 8.77 7.10 6.53
C TRP A 13 9.44 5.88 5.87
N ALA A 14 10.75 5.68 6.13
CA ALA A 14 11.49 4.54 5.60
C ALA A 14 10.99 3.19 6.17
N LEU A 15 10.60 3.15 7.46
CA LEU A 15 10.01 1.95 8.07
C LEU A 15 8.66 1.59 7.45
N TYR A 16 7.84 2.59 7.12
CA TYR A 16 6.59 2.37 6.42
C TYR A 16 6.83 1.81 5.01
N ASP A 17 7.82 2.33 4.29
CA ASP A 17 8.20 1.83 2.97
C ASP A 17 8.69 0.37 3.02
N PHE A 18 9.49 0.03 4.01
CA PHE A 18 9.90 -1.35 4.27
C PHE A 18 8.70 -2.29 4.50
N ALA A 19 7.74 -1.89 5.34
CA ALA A 19 6.53 -2.68 5.57
C ALA A 19 5.69 -2.84 4.30
N ASN A 20 5.58 -1.79 3.49
CA ASN A 20 4.90 -1.83 2.20
C ASN A 20 5.56 -2.79 1.20
N THR A 21 6.88 -2.80 1.15
CA THR A 21 7.64 -3.72 0.28
C THR A 21 7.41 -5.17 0.70
N ILE A 22 7.46 -5.47 2.01
CA ILE A 22 7.14 -6.80 2.53
C ILE A 22 5.73 -7.24 2.12
N PHE A 23 4.74 -6.37 2.28
CA PHE A 23 3.36 -6.67 1.88
C PHE A 23 3.25 -6.95 0.38
N SER A 24 3.82 -6.10 -0.46
CA SER A 24 3.78 -6.23 -1.91
C SER A 24 4.45 -7.52 -2.39
N MET A 25 5.64 -7.81 -1.91
CA MET A 25 6.41 -8.99 -2.34
C MET A 25 5.79 -10.29 -1.83
N ASN A 26 5.39 -10.33 -0.58
CA ASN A 26 4.90 -11.56 0.02
C ASN A 26 3.41 -11.77 -0.23
N VAL A 27 2.55 -10.82 0.13
CA VAL A 27 1.10 -11.01 0.05
C VAL A 27 0.63 -10.93 -1.40
N ILE A 28 0.95 -9.83 -2.11
CA ILE A 28 0.44 -9.63 -3.46
C ILE A 28 1.13 -10.59 -4.44
N SER A 29 2.47 -10.61 -4.47
CA SER A 29 3.19 -11.29 -5.54
C SER A 29 3.34 -12.80 -5.35
N LEU A 30 3.32 -13.31 -4.12
CA LEU A 30 3.63 -14.70 -3.85
C LEU A 30 2.50 -15.46 -3.14
N TYR A 31 2.23 -15.12 -1.88
CA TYR A 31 1.38 -15.98 -1.03
C TYR A 31 -0.06 -16.04 -1.49
N PHE A 32 -0.65 -14.94 -1.92
CA PHE A 32 -2.05 -14.94 -2.31
C PHE A 32 -2.27 -15.68 -3.64
N ALA A 33 -1.34 -15.59 -4.58
CA ALA A 33 -1.40 -16.38 -5.81
C ALA A 33 -1.34 -17.90 -5.51
N LEU A 34 -0.43 -18.32 -4.62
CA LEU A 34 -0.32 -19.71 -4.17
C LEU A 34 -1.56 -20.17 -3.39
N TRP A 35 -2.08 -19.32 -2.53
CA TRP A 35 -3.31 -19.60 -1.77
C TRP A 35 -4.50 -19.85 -2.69
N VAL A 36 -4.65 -19.09 -3.77
CA VAL A 36 -5.71 -19.31 -4.76
C VAL A 36 -5.50 -20.61 -5.52
N THR A 37 -4.28 -20.85 -6.02
CA THR A 37 -4.03 -21.93 -6.99
C THR A 37 -3.71 -23.25 -6.33
N VAL A 38 -2.89 -23.27 -5.29
CA VAL A 38 -2.42 -24.50 -4.63
C VAL A 38 -3.37 -24.92 -3.51
N ASP A 39 -3.70 -24.01 -2.59
CA ASP A 39 -4.49 -24.37 -1.43
C ASP A 39 -5.97 -24.57 -1.77
N HIS A 40 -6.51 -23.80 -2.72
CA HIS A 40 -7.93 -23.84 -3.09
C HIS A 40 -8.20 -24.41 -4.48
N GLY A 41 -7.16 -24.83 -5.23
CA GLY A 41 -7.31 -25.39 -6.58
C GLY A 41 -7.98 -24.42 -7.57
N GLY A 42 -7.94 -23.12 -7.30
CA GLY A 42 -8.48 -22.08 -8.17
C GLY A 42 -7.61 -21.87 -9.40
N GLN A 43 -8.21 -21.31 -10.45
CA GLN A 43 -7.46 -20.95 -11.65
C GLN A 43 -6.71 -19.63 -11.48
N ASP A 44 -5.52 -19.50 -12.05
CA ASP A 44 -4.70 -18.26 -12.05
C ASP A 44 -5.46 -17.02 -12.52
N ILE A 45 -6.44 -17.24 -13.41
CA ILE A 45 -7.29 -16.15 -13.93
C ILE A 45 -8.08 -15.46 -12.82
N LEU A 46 -8.49 -16.18 -11.77
CA LEU A 46 -9.24 -15.58 -10.64
C LEU A 46 -8.40 -14.61 -9.85
N TYR A 47 -7.14 -14.97 -9.58
CA TYR A 47 -6.17 -14.07 -8.97
C TYR A 47 -5.92 -12.85 -9.85
N SER A 48 -5.66 -13.07 -11.15
CA SER A 48 -5.40 -11.99 -12.11
C SER A 48 -6.56 -11.02 -12.25
N LEU A 49 -7.80 -11.53 -12.26
CA LEU A 49 -9.02 -10.70 -12.28
C LEU A 49 -9.20 -9.90 -10.99
N ALA A 50 -8.95 -10.51 -9.83
CA ALA A 50 -9.04 -9.81 -8.55
C ALA A 50 -7.98 -8.69 -8.45
N LEU A 51 -6.74 -8.97 -8.87
CA LEU A 51 -5.67 -7.99 -8.92
C LEU A 51 -5.99 -6.85 -9.88
N SER A 52 -6.36 -7.17 -11.12
CA SER A 52 -6.68 -6.18 -12.15
C SER A 52 -7.91 -5.34 -11.77
N GLY A 53 -8.94 -5.96 -11.21
CA GLY A 53 -10.13 -5.26 -10.73
C GLY A 53 -9.84 -4.25 -9.61
N SER A 54 -9.00 -4.65 -8.65
CA SER A 54 -8.57 -3.74 -7.57
C SER A 54 -7.72 -2.60 -8.10
N MET A 55 -6.80 -2.86 -9.06
CA MET A 55 -5.98 -1.82 -9.69
C MET A 55 -6.81 -0.84 -10.52
N LEU A 56 -7.83 -1.33 -11.23
CA LEU A 56 -8.76 -0.47 -11.97
C LEU A 56 -9.52 0.46 -11.02
N ALA A 57 -10.02 -0.07 -9.90
CA ALA A 57 -10.69 0.72 -8.88
C ALA A 57 -9.77 1.81 -8.29
N VAL A 58 -8.50 1.48 -8.04
CA VAL A 58 -7.48 2.45 -7.61
C VAL A 58 -7.28 3.52 -8.67
N ALA A 59 -7.09 3.14 -9.94
CA ALA A 59 -6.86 4.08 -11.03
C ALA A 59 -7.98 5.13 -11.16
N VAL A 60 -9.23 4.74 -10.95
CA VAL A 60 -10.38 5.66 -10.92
C VAL A 60 -10.38 6.55 -9.67
N SER A 61 -9.92 6.03 -8.52
CA SER A 61 -9.95 6.74 -7.24
C SER A 61 -8.76 7.70 -7.05
N VAL A 62 -7.61 7.44 -7.66
CA VAL A 62 -6.37 8.23 -7.49
C VAL A 62 -6.54 9.71 -7.76
N PRO A 63 -7.21 10.17 -8.84
CA PRO A 63 -7.42 11.60 -9.07
C PRO A 63 -8.19 12.27 -7.94
N VAL A 64 -9.21 11.58 -7.40
CA VAL A 64 -10.03 12.07 -6.28
C VAL A 64 -9.18 12.18 -5.00
N PHE A 65 -8.38 11.15 -4.72
CA PHE A 65 -7.48 11.16 -3.56
C PHE A 65 -6.41 12.23 -3.65
N GLY A 66 -5.87 12.49 -4.85
CA GLY A 66 -4.94 13.60 -5.07
C GLY A 66 -5.56 14.94 -4.70
N VAL A 67 -6.75 15.24 -5.23
CA VAL A 67 -7.47 16.49 -4.92
C VAL A 67 -7.79 16.61 -3.43
N VAL A 68 -8.30 15.54 -2.82
CA VAL A 68 -8.61 15.53 -1.37
C VAL A 68 -7.35 15.74 -0.53
N SER A 69 -6.25 15.11 -0.89
CA SER A 69 -4.96 15.26 -0.23
C SER A 69 -4.47 16.72 -0.26
N ASP A 70 -4.57 17.36 -1.43
CA ASP A 70 -4.08 18.72 -1.61
C ASP A 70 -4.96 19.77 -0.94
N GLN A 71 -6.27 19.59 -1.00
CA GLN A 71 -7.23 20.54 -0.39
C GLN A 71 -7.28 20.47 1.13
N THR A 72 -7.21 19.28 1.70
CA THR A 72 -7.36 19.09 3.15
C THR A 72 -6.05 19.19 3.93
N GLY A 73 -4.92 18.94 3.28
CA GLY A 73 -3.60 18.83 3.92
C GLY A 73 -3.50 17.70 4.96
N ARG A 74 -4.60 16.97 5.20
CA ARG A 74 -4.69 15.89 6.20
C ARG A 74 -4.36 14.54 5.58
N ARG A 75 -3.09 14.30 5.25
CA ARG A 75 -2.64 13.08 4.56
C ARG A 75 -2.48 11.88 5.50
N ARG A 76 -2.18 12.12 6.78
CA ARG A 76 -1.91 11.04 7.75
C ARG A 76 -3.13 10.21 8.10
N LEU A 77 -4.30 10.83 8.24
CA LEU A 77 -5.52 10.13 8.64
C LEU A 77 -5.98 9.12 7.58
N PRO A 78 -6.18 9.48 6.28
CA PRO A 78 -6.54 8.50 5.26
C PRO A 78 -5.47 7.43 5.07
N LEU A 79 -4.17 7.79 5.14
CA LEU A 79 -3.07 6.83 5.11
C LEU A 79 -3.25 5.76 6.20
N THR A 80 -3.43 6.17 7.45
CA THR A 80 -3.56 5.25 8.59
C THR A 80 -4.81 4.38 8.48
N LEU A 81 -5.97 4.96 8.13
CA LEU A 81 -7.22 4.21 7.99
C LEU A 81 -7.13 3.16 6.89
N LEU A 82 -6.64 3.53 5.71
CA LEU A 82 -6.48 2.60 4.59
C LEU A 82 -5.48 1.48 4.92
N THR A 83 -4.38 1.81 5.61
CA THR A 83 -3.41 0.81 6.06
C THR A 83 -4.04 -0.17 7.04
N ILE A 84 -4.80 0.31 8.03
CA ILE A 84 -5.48 -0.56 9.01
C ILE A 84 -6.48 -1.48 8.31
N ILE A 85 -7.30 -0.96 7.39
CA ILE A 85 -8.26 -1.77 6.63
C ILE A 85 -7.54 -2.84 5.81
N SER A 86 -6.44 -2.49 5.14
CA SER A 86 -5.62 -3.44 4.38
C SER A 86 -5.08 -4.57 5.27
N VAL A 87 -4.54 -4.24 6.44
CA VAL A 87 -4.02 -5.22 7.41
C VAL A 87 -5.13 -6.14 7.92
N ILE A 88 -6.29 -5.58 8.30
CA ILE A 88 -7.42 -6.38 8.77
C ILE A 88 -7.92 -7.31 7.67
N ALA A 89 -8.12 -6.80 6.45
CA ALA A 89 -8.57 -7.61 5.33
C ALA A 89 -7.58 -8.76 5.03
N THR A 90 -6.28 -8.49 5.07
CA THR A 90 -5.23 -9.50 4.89
C THR A 90 -5.25 -10.55 6.00
N ALA A 91 -5.42 -10.14 7.25
CA ALA A 91 -5.52 -11.07 8.39
C ALA A 91 -6.76 -11.99 8.28
N LEU A 92 -7.87 -11.47 7.76
CA LEU A 92 -9.09 -12.24 7.54
C LEU A 92 -8.94 -13.25 6.39
N ILE A 93 -8.11 -12.98 5.37
CA ILE A 93 -7.80 -13.98 4.34
C ILE A 93 -7.20 -15.24 4.96
N GLY A 94 -6.29 -15.09 5.93
CA GLY A 94 -5.68 -16.23 6.62
C GLY A 94 -6.63 -17.05 7.50
N GLN A 95 -7.84 -16.53 7.77
CA GLN A 95 -8.84 -17.21 8.59
C GLN A 95 -9.97 -17.83 7.76
N THR A 96 -10.09 -17.49 6.48
CA THR A 96 -11.15 -18.00 5.61
C THR A 96 -10.69 -19.20 4.79
N ASN A 97 -11.54 -20.21 4.66
CA ASN A 97 -11.35 -21.36 3.78
C ASN A 97 -12.19 -21.24 2.50
N GLN A 98 -12.84 -20.10 2.27
CA GLN A 98 -13.70 -19.89 1.12
C GLN A 98 -12.98 -19.03 0.08
N LEU A 99 -12.73 -19.60 -1.09
CA LEU A 99 -12.03 -18.93 -2.20
C LEU A 99 -12.64 -17.56 -2.57
N TRP A 100 -13.95 -17.48 -2.71
CA TRP A 100 -14.63 -16.23 -3.11
C TRP A 100 -14.53 -15.13 -2.05
N VAL A 101 -14.61 -15.51 -0.78
CA VAL A 101 -14.43 -14.57 0.34
C VAL A 101 -12.98 -14.06 0.36
N GLY A 102 -12.02 -14.95 0.18
CA GLY A 102 -10.61 -14.58 0.10
C GLY A 102 -10.30 -13.64 -1.06
N LEU A 103 -10.86 -13.90 -2.27
CA LEU A 103 -10.72 -13.01 -3.42
C LEU A 103 -11.31 -11.62 -3.16
N PHE A 104 -12.48 -11.55 -2.54
CA PHE A 104 -13.11 -10.28 -2.19
C PHE A 104 -12.29 -9.50 -1.16
N LEU A 105 -11.80 -10.18 -0.11
CA LEU A 105 -10.93 -9.58 0.90
C LEU A 105 -9.61 -9.10 0.29
N PHE A 106 -9.06 -9.85 -0.67
CA PHE A 106 -7.84 -9.44 -1.38
C PHE A 106 -8.06 -8.17 -2.20
N ILE A 107 -9.20 -8.05 -2.91
CA ILE A 107 -9.54 -6.82 -3.65
C ILE A 107 -9.56 -5.62 -2.70
N ILE A 108 -10.18 -5.76 -1.52
CA ILE A 108 -10.22 -4.70 -0.50
C ILE A 108 -8.82 -4.40 0.02
N ALA A 109 -8.04 -5.43 0.39
CA ALA A 109 -6.69 -5.27 0.93
C ALA A 109 -5.78 -4.55 -0.06
N ASN A 110 -5.76 -5.00 -1.33
CA ASN A 110 -4.92 -4.41 -2.36
C ASN A 110 -5.38 -2.99 -2.74
N TYR A 111 -6.69 -2.75 -2.85
CA TYR A 111 -7.24 -1.43 -3.09
C TYR A 111 -6.81 -0.44 -2.00
N CYS A 112 -6.98 -0.80 -0.73
CA CYS A 112 -6.61 0.05 0.40
C CYS A 112 -5.10 0.27 0.46
N TYR A 113 -4.30 -0.76 0.21
CA TYR A 113 -2.84 -0.67 0.15
C TYR A 113 -2.37 0.31 -0.92
N GLN A 114 -2.83 0.17 -2.15
CA GLN A 114 -2.46 1.04 -3.26
C GLN A 114 -2.96 2.48 -3.06
N SER A 115 -4.16 2.64 -2.51
CA SER A 115 -4.70 3.95 -2.16
C SER A 115 -3.90 4.63 -1.04
N ALA A 116 -3.44 3.86 -0.05
CA ALA A 116 -2.57 4.38 1.01
C ALA A 116 -1.22 4.87 0.45
N LEU A 117 -0.65 4.19 -0.55
CA LEU A 117 0.57 4.62 -1.23
C LEU A 117 0.44 5.99 -1.89
N VAL A 118 -0.73 6.36 -2.40
CA VAL A 118 -0.97 7.70 -2.97
C VAL A 118 -0.76 8.78 -1.91
N PHE A 119 -1.36 8.60 -0.73
CA PHE A 119 -1.19 9.53 0.40
C PHE A 119 0.24 9.50 0.95
N TYR A 120 0.86 8.33 1.04
CA TYR A 120 2.24 8.17 1.46
C TYR A 120 3.21 8.94 0.55
N ASN A 121 3.12 8.76 -0.77
CA ASN A 121 3.96 9.44 -1.73
C ASN A 121 3.74 10.95 -1.75
N SER A 122 2.50 11.41 -1.51
CA SER A 122 2.18 12.83 -1.42
C SER A 122 2.81 13.54 -0.22
N MET A 123 3.26 12.80 0.81
CA MET A 123 3.94 13.35 1.99
C MET A 123 5.44 13.55 1.78
N LEU A 124 6.04 12.94 0.76
CA LEU A 124 7.48 12.99 0.52
C LEU A 124 8.01 14.42 0.33
N PRO A 125 7.36 15.34 -0.41
CA PRO A 125 7.81 16.73 -0.53
C PRO A 125 7.82 17.49 0.79
N ASP A 126 6.92 17.15 1.72
CA ASP A 126 6.84 17.80 3.03
C ASP A 126 7.95 17.34 4.00
N ILE A 127 8.38 16.08 3.86
CA ILE A 127 9.43 15.46 4.69
C ILE A 127 10.81 15.80 4.14
N ALA A 128 10.94 15.78 2.82
CA ALA A 128 12.17 16.09 2.11
C ALA A 128 12.13 17.53 1.62
N LYS A 129 13.03 18.40 2.12
CA LYS A 129 13.28 19.68 1.46
C LYS A 129 13.71 19.40 0.02
N HIS A 130 13.30 20.27 -0.92
CA HIS A 130 13.50 20.14 -2.37
C HIS A 130 14.90 19.64 -2.84
N SER A 131 15.95 19.82 -2.04
CA SER A 131 17.32 19.39 -2.38
C SER A 131 17.62 17.91 -2.10
N ASN A 132 16.81 17.21 -1.29
CA ASN A 132 17.16 15.88 -0.78
C ASN A 132 16.07 14.81 -1.04
N VAL A 133 15.05 15.11 -1.84
CA VAL A 133 13.93 14.19 -2.14
C VAL A 133 14.44 12.87 -2.70
N GLY A 134 15.35 12.92 -3.69
CA GLY A 134 15.91 11.72 -4.31
C GLY A 134 16.74 10.86 -3.35
N MET A 135 17.50 11.49 -2.43
CA MET A 135 18.30 10.78 -1.45
C MET A 135 17.42 10.10 -0.40
N ILE A 136 16.38 10.78 0.08
CA ILE A 136 15.46 10.22 1.08
C ILE A 136 14.62 9.10 0.47
N SER A 137 14.13 9.27 -0.77
CA SER A 137 13.47 8.20 -1.52
C SER A 137 14.39 7.00 -1.74
N GLY A 138 15.67 7.25 -2.08
CA GLY A 138 16.69 6.20 -2.22
C GLY A 138 16.93 5.41 -0.93
N TYR A 139 16.92 6.05 0.24
CA TYR A 139 17.00 5.36 1.53
C TYR A 139 15.78 4.47 1.81
N GLY A 140 14.56 4.92 1.48
CA GLY A 140 13.35 4.10 1.61
C GLY A 140 13.45 2.83 0.76
N VAL A 141 13.77 2.99 -0.51
CA VAL A 141 13.92 1.87 -1.46
C VAL A 141 15.05 0.92 -1.02
N SER A 142 16.22 1.44 -0.62
CA SER A 142 17.37 0.60 -0.24
C SER A 142 17.15 -0.20 1.05
N LEU A 143 16.25 0.24 1.93
CA LEU A 143 15.86 -0.50 3.13
C LEU A 143 14.74 -1.50 2.85
N GLY A 144 13.94 -1.28 1.78
CA GLY A 144 12.82 -2.14 1.41
C GLY A 144 13.24 -3.34 0.54
N TYR A 145 14.35 -3.25 -0.17
CA TYR A 145 14.91 -4.29 -1.03
C TYR A 145 16.22 -4.83 -0.46
#